data_4ecbf9c5105db2860bc3d638420c846c
#
_entry.id   4ecbf9c5105db2860bc3d638420c846c
#
_cell.length_a   1.000
_cell.length_b   1.000
_cell.length_c   1.000
_cell.angle_alpha   90.00
_cell.angle_beta   90.00
_cell.angle_gamma   90.00
#
_symmetry.space_group_name_H-M   'P 1'
#
loop_
_entity.id
_entity.type
_entity.pdbx_description
1 polymer ?
#
loop_
_entity_poly.entity_id
_entity_poly.type
_entity_poly.pdbx_seq_one_letter_code
_entity_poly.pdbx_strand_id
1 'polypeptide(L)'
;KITETGSVWWNIMDSYNTRTQIRSNAAEALLAMQGKESRSWKNYKFKRYSAGHAYLKDGEQCMIPQRIAERAARMGYYLKSIISWCKTASMPEPQQSRVSRNVEYILHLTIQRTPYFDKKSYLSLSPELGGKQSFESEKLSDFWHLPTSAGGEGHGAQFPVQLPGRCIALTSRENDIVLDPFVGSGTAAAVAAVLKRRYIGFDICDKYLQTAEKKINKATNK
;
A
#
# COMPACT_ATOMS: atom_id res chain seq x y z
N LYS A 1 5.95 -17.06 2.15
CA LYS A 1 7.21 -17.41 1.48
C LYS A 1 7.04 -17.13 0.00
N ILE A 2 7.84 -16.27 -0.60
CA ILE A 2 7.80 -16.01 -2.04
C ILE A 2 8.61 -17.05 -2.79
N THR A 3 8.31 -17.27 -4.07
CA THR A 3 9.10 -18.12 -4.96
C THR A 3 10.43 -17.45 -5.29
N GLU A 4 11.39 -18.22 -5.80
CA GLU A 4 12.72 -17.70 -6.15
C GLU A 4 12.67 -16.51 -7.12
N THR A 5 11.78 -16.57 -8.12
CA THR A 5 11.61 -15.50 -9.11
C THR A 5 10.54 -14.49 -8.73
N GLY A 6 9.90 -14.66 -7.58
CA GLY A 6 8.80 -13.82 -7.11
C GLY A 6 9.25 -12.45 -6.61
N SER A 7 8.28 -11.57 -6.46
CA SER A 7 8.46 -10.20 -5.97
C SER A 7 7.53 -9.89 -4.81
N VAL A 8 7.98 -9.03 -3.91
CA VAL A 8 7.16 -8.39 -2.88
C VAL A 8 7.03 -6.92 -3.25
N TRP A 9 5.80 -6.44 -3.28
CA TRP A 9 5.47 -5.04 -3.43
C TRP A 9 4.85 -4.54 -2.14
N TRP A 10 5.48 -3.60 -1.49
CA TRP A 10 5.03 -3.08 -0.20
C TRP A 10 4.74 -1.60 -0.28
N ASN A 11 3.46 -1.24 -0.23
CA ASN A 11 3.06 0.16 -0.17
C ASN A 11 3.15 0.66 1.27
N ILE A 12 3.88 1.74 1.49
CA ILE A 12 4.15 2.29 2.81
C ILE A 12 4.08 3.81 2.76
N MET A 13 3.29 4.39 3.65
CA MET A 13 3.31 5.81 3.91
C MET A 13 4.28 6.11 5.06
N ASP A 14 5.06 7.17 4.93
CA ASP A 14 5.87 7.66 6.03
C ASP A 14 5.01 8.43 7.05
N SER A 15 5.57 8.69 8.22
CA SER A 15 4.92 9.40 9.31
C SER A 15 5.88 10.43 9.89
N TYR A 16 5.35 11.28 10.75
CA TYR A 16 6.14 12.21 11.54
C TYR A 16 6.15 11.79 13.01
N ASN A 17 7.26 12.03 13.68
CA ASN A 17 7.40 11.86 15.12
C ASN A 17 6.68 13.01 15.82
N THR A 18 5.38 12.91 15.98
CA THR A 18 4.57 13.96 16.62
C THR A 18 3.97 13.48 17.92
N ARG A 19 3.85 14.40 18.87
CA ARG A 19 3.00 14.21 20.04
C ARG A 19 1.55 14.34 19.58
N THR A 20 0.94 13.24 19.18
CA THR A 20 -0.43 13.27 18.70
C THR A 20 -1.39 13.39 19.87
N GLN A 21 -2.08 14.51 19.96
CA GLN A 21 -3.39 14.50 20.58
C GLN A 21 -4.31 13.72 19.62
N ILE A 22 -4.74 12.53 20.03
CA ILE A 22 -5.71 11.76 19.25
C ILE A 22 -7.00 12.59 19.23
N ARG A 23 -7.41 13.06 18.08
CA ARG A 23 -8.73 13.67 17.90
C ARG A 23 -9.78 12.60 18.23
N SER A 24 -10.87 12.98 18.89
CA SER A 24 -11.95 12.08 19.34
C SER A 24 -12.38 11.06 18.29
N ASN A 25 -12.51 11.46 17.04
CA ASN A 25 -12.96 10.59 15.93
C ASN A 25 -11.97 9.48 15.59
N ALA A 26 -10.66 9.72 15.71
CA ALA A 26 -9.65 8.68 15.49
C ALA A 26 -9.63 7.69 16.66
N ALA A 27 -9.96 8.14 17.87
CA ALA A 27 -10.09 7.30 19.04
C ALA A 27 -11.27 6.33 18.93
N GLU A 28 -12.43 6.83 18.49
CA GLU A 28 -13.62 6.00 18.23
C GLU A 28 -13.39 4.97 17.15
N ALA A 29 -12.73 5.35 16.03
CA ALA A 29 -12.38 4.43 14.98
C ALA A 29 -11.42 3.34 15.46
N LEU A 30 -10.43 3.67 16.29
CA LEU A 30 -9.49 2.69 16.84
C LEU A 30 -10.19 1.73 17.84
N LEU A 31 -11.15 2.22 18.61
CA LEU A 31 -11.94 1.40 19.53
C LEU A 31 -12.88 0.46 18.79
N ALA A 32 -13.51 0.93 17.72
CA ALA A 32 -14.35 0.11 16.84
C ALA A 32 -13.54 -1.02 16.17
N MET A 33 -12.32 -0.73 15.75
CA MET A 33 -11.41 -1.73 15.14
C MET A 33 -10.92 -2.78 16.16
N GLN A 34 -10.86 -2.43 17.45
CA GLN A 34 -10.35 -3.34 18.48
C GLN A 34 -11.44 -4.10 19.24
N GLY A 35 -12.73 -3.87 18.93
CA GLY A 35 -13.87 -4.50 19.63
C GLY A 35 -13.93 -4.20 21.12
N LYS A 36 -13.27 -3.13 21.57
CA LYS A 36 -13.20 -2.76 22.99
C LYS A 36 -14.19 -1.65 23.28
N GLU A 37 -15.05 -1.87 24.27
CA GLU A 37 -15.93 -0.83 24.80
C GLU A 37 -15.16 0.39 25.32
N SER A 38 -15.80 1.54 25.25
CA SER A 38 -15.26 2.86 25.54
C SER A 38 -14.61 2.96 26.92
N ARG A 39 -13.33 2.68 27.02
CA ARG A 39 -12.53 3.11 28.16
C ARG A 39 -12.18 4.58 27.97
N SER A 40 -12.48 5.40 28.98
CA SER A 40 -12.15 6.82 29.00
C SER A 40 -10.68 7.06 28.68
N TRP A 41 -10.41 7.73 27.57
CA TRP A 41 -9.06 8.12 27.12
C TRP A 41 -8.32 9.02 28.11
N LYS A 42 -8.99 9.57 29.10
CA LYS A 42 -8.40 10.37 30.19
C LYS A 42 -7.36 9.58 30.99
N ASN A 43 -7.41 8.26 30.99
CA ASN A 43 -6.50 7.40 31.74
C ASN A 43 -5.37 6.80 30.89
N TYR A 44 -5.35 7.05 29.59
CA TYR A 44 -4.19 6.68 28.75
C TYR A 44 -3.14 7.77 28.89
N LYS A 45 -2.11 7.52 29.68
CA LYS A 45 -0.87 8.28 29.58
C LYS A 45 -0.42 8.18 28.13
N PHE A 46 -0.49 9.30 27.40
CA PHE A 46 -0.14 9.38 26.00
C PHE A 46 1.25 8.79 25.77
N LYS A 47 1.29 7.54 25.38
CA LYS A 47 2.52 6.98 24.83
C LYS A 47 2.77 7.71 23.54
N ARG A 48 3.91 8.33 23.43
CA ARG A 48 4.40 8.90 22.17
C ARG A 48 4.20 7.83 21.10
N TYR A 49 3.39 8.09 20.09
CA TYR A 49 3.47 7.39 18.83
C TYR A 49 4.72 7.88 18.09
N SER A 50 5.84 7.82 18.78
CA SER A 50 7.11 7.96 18.13
C SER A 50 7.42 6.60 17.52
N ALA A 51 8.03 6.57 16.38
CA ALA A 51 8.51 5.35 15.75
C ALA A 51 9.61 4.65 16.57
N GLY A 52 9.65 4.88 17.86
CA GLY A 52 10.57 4.26 18.79
C GLY A 52 12.02 4.70 18.62
N HIS A 53 12.28 5.89 18.05
CA HIS A 53 13.63 6.41 17.90
C HIS A 53 14.05 7.26 19.07
N ALA A 54 15.19 6.93 19.63
CA ALA A 54 15.84 7.74 20.67
C ALA A 54 16.33 9.10 20.14
N TYR A 55 16.50 9.25 18.82
CA TYR A 55 17.14 10.42 18.21
C TYR A 55 16.22 11.32 17.37
N LEU A 56 15.00 10.88 17.03
CA LEU A 56 14.06 11.73 16.30
C LEU A 56 13.43 12.77 17.22
N LYS A 57 13.53 14.02 16.82
CA LYS A 57 12.88 15.15 17.49
C LYS A 57 11.39 15.19 17.17
N ASP A 58 10.64 15.92 17.95
CA ASP A 58 9.24 16.19 17.67
C ASP A 58 9.07 16.92 16.32
N GLY A 59 8.19 16.44 15.46
CA GLY A 59 7.98 16.98 14.12
C GLY A 59 8.89 16.43 13.02
N GLU A 60 9.90 15.63 13.33
CA GLU A 60 10.77 15.02 12.33
C GLU A 60 10.09 13.86 11.59
N GLN A 61 10.46 13.67 10.34
CA GLN A 61 10.00 12.55 9.51
C GLN A 61 10.63 11.25 10.00
N CYS A 62 9.82 10.18 10.07
CA CYS A 62 10.25 8.90 10.65
C CYS A 62 11.08 8.03 9.72
N MET A 63 11.08 8.33 8.42
CA MET A 63 11.78 7.57 7.36
C MET A 63 11.43 6.07 7.39
N ILE A 64 10.15 5.75 7.62
CA ILE A 64 9.68 4.36 7.76
C ILE A 64 9.98 3.53 6.51
N PRO A 65 9.68 3.99 5.27
CA PRO A 65 9.97 3.23 4.06
C PRO A 65 11.44 2.88 3.91
N GLN A 66 12.32 3.85 4.14
CA GLN A 66 13.77 3.69 4.00
C GLN A 66 14.33 2.69 5.03
N ARG A 67 13.82 2.77 6.26
CA ARG A 67 14.23 1.86 7.34
C ARG A 67 13.75 0.44 7.11
N ILE A 68 12.55 0.26 6.58
CA ILE A 68 12.04 -1.06 6.21
C ILE A 68 12.87 -1.62 5.04
N ALA A 69 13.19 -0.79 4.05
CA ALA A 69 14.02 -1.16 2.93
C ALA A 69 15.41 -1.63 3.37
N GLU A 70 16.07 -0.88 4.27
CA GLU A 70 17.35 -1.26 4.85
C GLU A 70 17.26 -2.57 5.63
N ARG A 71 16.23 -2.71 6.47
CA ARG A 71 16.02 -3.93 7.25
C ARG A 71 15.76 -5.15 6.36
N ALA A 72 14.98 -5.01 5.31
CA ALA A 72 14.74 -6.07 4.34
C ALA A 72 16.04 -6.50 3.64
N ALA A 73 16.88 -5.53 3.26
CA ALA A 73 18.20 -5.83 2.67
C ALA A 73 19.10 -6.60 3.65
N ARG A 74 19.13 -6.24 4.92
CA ARG A 74 19.86 -6.96 5.97
C ARG A 74 19.34 -8.39 6.21
N MET A 75 18.05 -8.63 5.90
CA MET A 75 17.41 -9.95 5.96
C MET A 75 17.67 -10.81 4.70
N GLY A 76 18.46 -10.31 3.74
CA GLY A 76 18.83 -11.02 2.53
C GLY A 76 17.94 -10.76 1.31
N TYR A 77 17.00 -9.82 1.39
CA TYR A 77 16.24 -9.40 0.21
C TYR A 77 17.04 -8.43 -0.65
N TYR A 78 16.86 -8.51 -1.96
CA TYR A 78 17.31 -7.46 -2.88
C TYR A 78 16.26 -6.35 -2.93
N LEU A 79 16.62 -5.16 -2.52
CA LEU A 79 15.83 -3.96 -2.77
C LEU A 79 16.05 -3.54 -4.22
N LYS A 80 15.04 -3.74 -5.06
CA LYS A 80 15.09 -3.40 -6.50
C LYS A 80 14.82 -1.94 -6.75
N SER A 81 13.86 -1.38 -6.06
CA SER A 81 13.49 0.04 -6.15
C SER A 81 12.69 0.52 -4.94
N ILE A 82 12.81 1.80 -4.68
CA ILE A 82 11.88 2.57 -3.84
C ILE A 82 11.16 3.51 -4.80
N ILE A 83 9.89 3.25 -5.04
CA ILE A 83 9.08 3.98 -5.98
C ILE A 83 8.26 5.02 -5.25
N SER A 84 8.25 6.24 -5.76
CA SER A 84 7.44 7.34 -5.26
C SER A 84 6.08 7.32 -5.96
N TRP A 85 5.02 6.94 -5.25
CA TRP A 85 3.66 7.09 -5.73
C TRP A 85 3.15 8.50 -5.40
N CYS A 86 3.12 9.37 -6.40
CA CYS A 86 2.54 10.70 -6.30
C CYS A 86 1.03 10.62 -6.54
N LYS A 87 0.26 11.01 -5.53
CA LYS A 87 -1.20 11.02 -5.58
C LYS A 87 -1.70 12.21 -6.38
N THR A 88 -2.68 12.01 -7.25
CA THR A 88 -3.30 13.09 -8.02
C THR A 88 -4.11 14.07 -7.14
N ALA A 89 -4.58 13.59 -6.01
CA ALA A 89 -5.25 14.41 -5.00
C ALA A 89 -4.89 13.92 -3.60
N SER A 90 -4.67 14.85 -2.68
CA SER A 90 -4.49 14.54 -1.26
C SER A 90 -5.27 15.53 -0.41
N MET A 91 -5.64 15.10 0.78
CA MET A 91 -6.21 16.04 1.74
C MET A 91 -5.14 17.03 2.21
N PRO A 92 -5.44 18.34 2.25
CA PRO A 92 -4.50 19.32 2.76
C PRO A 92 -4.17 19.02 4.24
N GLU A 93 -2.89 19.07 4.58
CA GLU A 93 -2.46 18.98 5.96
C GLU A 93 -2.50 20.39 6.61
N PRO A 94 -3.05 20.55 7.80
CA PRO A 94 -3.13 21.84 8.49
C PRO A 94 -1.78 22.24 9.10
N GLN A 95 -0.70 22.02 8.40
CA GLN A 95 0.66 22.32 8.82
C GLN A 95 1.24 23.49 8.02
N GLN A 96 1.79 24.47 8.73
CA GLN A 96 2.39 25.67 8.13
C GLN A 96 3.91 25.61 8.06
N SER A 97 4.54 24.65 8.74
CA SER A 97 6.00 24.54 8.87
C SER A 97 6.65 23.55 7.89
N ARG A 98 5.85 22.88 7.06
CA ARG A 98 6.31 21.93 6.04
C ARG A 98 5.34 21.81 4.89
N VAL A 99 5.79 21.24 3.77
CA VAL A 99 4.92 20.90 2.64
C VAL A 99 3.97 19.76 3.01
N SER A 100 2.77 19.77 2.42
CA SER A 100 1.81 18.65 2.55
C SER A 100 2.34 17.40 1.88
N ARG A 101 2.10 16.24 2.50
CA ARG A 101 2.53 14.96 1.94
C ARG A 101 1.57 14.52 0.85
N ASN A 102 2.11 14.31 -0.32
CA ASN A 102 1.38 13.84 -1.48
C ASN A 102 1.95 12.51 -2.04
N VAL A 103 2.96 11.98 -1.38
CA VAL A 103 3.71 10.80 -1.81
C VAL A 103 3.54 9.67 -0.81
N GLU A 104 3.27 8.47 -1.31
CA GLU A 104 3.53 7.21 -0.63
C GLU A 104 4.67 6.48 -1.34
N TYR A 105 5.25 5.51 -0.67
CA TYR A 105 6.38 4.75 -1.21
C TYR A 105 5.98 3.31 -1.46
N ILE A 106 6.50 2.75 -2.54
CA ILE A 106 6.30 1.36 -2.90
C ILE A 106 7.67 0.70 -2.96
N LEU A 107 7.92 -0.24 -2.06
CA LEU A 107 9.17 -1.00 -2.06
C LEU A 107 9.01 -2.22 -2.97
N HIS A 108 9.92 -2.41 -3.90
CA HIS A 108 10.04 -3.62 -4.69
C HIS A 108 11.19 -4.47 -4.13
N LEU A 109 10.86 -5.61 -3.57
CA LEU A 109 11.81 -6.53 -2.94
C LEU A 109 11.76 -7.89 -3.63
N THR A 110 12.91 -8.55 -3.73
CA THR A 110 13.04 -9.87 -4.35
C THR A 110 14.03 -10.75 -3.56
N ILE A 111 13.97 -12.07 -3.74
CA ILE A 111 14.97 -12.99 -3.14
C ILE A 111 16.20 -13.09 -4.04
N GLN A 112 16.03 -12.94 -5.36
CA GLN A 112 17.12 -13.05 -6.33
C GLN A 112 17.48 -11.72 -6.95
N ARG A 113 18.74 -11.61 -7.39
CA ARG A 113 19.24 -10.46 -8.14
C ARG A 113 18.46 -10.21 -9.41
N THR A 114 18.06 -11.29 -10.11
CA THR A 114 17.34 -11.22 -11.40
C THR A 114 15.99 -11.95 -11.25
N PRO A 115 14.94 -11.27 -10.73
CA PRO A 115 13.60 -11.83 -10.61
C PRO A 115 12.92 -11.88 -11.98
N TYR A 116 11.75 -12.49 -12.05
CA TYR A 116 10.88 -12.29 -13.20
C TYR A 116 10.40 -10.84 -13.26
N PHE A 117 10.58 -10.21 -14.41
CA PHE A 117 10.15 -8.83 -14.65
C PHE A 117 9.78 -8.64 -16.12
N ASP A 118 8.50 -8.36 -16.39
CA ASP A 118 7.93 -8.25 -17.73
C ASP A 118 7.45 -6.82 -18.04
N LYS A 119 8.34 -6.05 -18.63
CA LYS A 119 8.02 -4.70 -19.08
C LYS A 119 7.01 -4.67 -20.23
N LYS A 120 6.95 -5.72 -21.06
CA LYS A 120 6.02 -5.79 -22.20
C LYS A 120 4.58 -5.91 -21.70
N SER A 121 4.33 -6.78 -20.71
CA SER A 121 3.02 -6.89 -20.07
C SER A 121 2.55 -5.56 -19.48
N TYR A 122 3.44 -4.80 -18.85
CA TYR A 122 3.11 -3.45 -18.39
C TYR A 122 2.76 -2.48 -19.53
N LEU A 123 3.51 -2.49 -20.62
CA LEU A 123 3.25 -1.59 -21.75
C LEU A 123 1.96 -1.91 -22.51
N SER A 124 1.54 -3.18 -22.51
CA SER A 124 0.28 -3.63 -23.11
C SER A 124 -0.93 -3.54 -22.18
N LEU A 125 -0.71 -3.27 -20.89
CA LEU A 125 -1.78 -3.12 -19.91
C LEU A 125 -2.54 -1.82 -20.14
N SER A 126 -3.87 -1.86 -20.00
CA SER A 126 -4.66 -0.64 -20.11
C SER A 126 -4.36 0.35 -18.99
N PRO A 127 -4.43 1.67 -19.23
CA PRO A 127 -4.20 2.69 -18.22
C PRO A 127 -5.12 2.56 -16.98
N GLU A 128 -6.34 2.06 -17.16
CA GLU A 128 -7.32 1.85 -16.08
C GLU A 128 -6.87 0.74 -15.11
N LEU A 129 -6.08 -0.21 -15.60
CA LEU A 129 -5.48 -1.29 -14.81
C LEU A 129 -4.04 -1.01 -14.39
N GLY A 130 -3.51 0.19 -14.66
CA GLY A 130 -2.18 0.61 -14.23
C GLY A 130 -1.10 0.56 -15.30
N GLY A 131 -1.48 0.32 -16.56
CA GLY A 131 -0.57 0.47 -17.69
C GLY A 131 -0.04 1.88 -17.86
N LYS A 132 0.82 2.07 -18.84
CA LYS A 132 1.45 3.35 -19.14
C LYS A 132 0.39 4.43 -19.38
N GLN A 133 0.50 5.53 -18.67
CA GLN A 133 -0.29 6.73 -18.91
C GLN A 133 0.26 7.52 -20.10
N SER A 134 -0.57 8.36 -20.74
CA SER A 134 -0.17 9.14 -21.92
C SER A 134 1.01 10.09 -21.68
N PHE A 135 1.13 10.60 -20.47
CA PHE A 135 2.21 11.51 -20.04
C PHE A 135 3.48 10.78 -19.57
N GLU A 136 3.43 9.47 -19.36
CA GLU A 136 4.59 8.68 -18.93
C GLU A 136 5.46 8.32 -20.14
N SER A 137 6.80 8.36 -19.96
CA SER A 137 7.73 7.85 -20.98
C SER A 137 7.65 6.33 -21.08
N GLU A 138 8.21 5.76 -22.15
CA GLU A 138 8.33 4.31 -22.28
C GLU A 138 9.32 3.68 -21.29
N LYS A 139 10.14 4.51 -20.67
CA LYS A 139 11.00 4.11 -19.57
C LYS A 139 10.17 4.08 -18.30
N LEU A 140 9.96 2.88 -17.76
CA LEU A 140 9.34 2.73 -16.46
C LEU A 140 10.26 3.36 -15.41
N SER A 141 9.80 4.45 -14.80
CA SER A 141 10.54 5.19 -13.76
C SER A 141 10.12 4.75 -12.35
N ASP A 142 10.83 5.23 -11.36
CA ASP A 142 10.52 5.10 -9.93
C ASP A 142 9.59 6.22 -9.42
N PHE A 143 8.97 6.95 -10.33
CA PHE A 143 7.96 7.97 -10.06
C PHE A 143 6.65 7.57 -10.73
N TRP A 144 5.64 7.21 -9.91
CA TRP A 144 4.32 6.82 -10.39
C TRP A 144 3.27 7.84 -10.02
N HIS A 145 2.64 8.41 -11.01
CA HIS A 145 1.54 9.34 -10.82
C HIS A 145 0.21 8.58 -11.02
N LEU A 146 -0.36 8.11 -9.92
CA LEU A 146 -1.59 7.33 -9.93
C LEU A 146 -2.67 8.04 -9.10
N PRO A 147 -3.95 7.84 -9.43
CA PRO A 147 -5.06 8.42 -8.68
C PRO A 147 -5.08 7.90 -7.23
N THR A 148 -5.82 8.59 -6.38
CA THR A 148 -6.27 8.06 -5.09
C THR A 148 -7.52 7.24 -5.31
N SER A 149 -7.73 6.21 -4.50
CA SER A 149 -9.03 5.56 -4.44
C SER A 149 -10.04 6.51 -3.81
N ALA A 150 -11.12 6.79 -4.49
CA ALA A 150 -12.28 7.40 -3.87
C ALA A 150 -12.88 6.35 -2.94
N GLY A 151 -12.64 6.48 -1.62
CA GLY A 151 -13.13 5.54 -0.63
C GLY A 151 -14.65 5.38 -0.74
N GLY A 152 -15.12 4.25 -1.23
CA GLY A 152 -16.51 3.84 -1.21
C GLY A 152 -16.75 2.95 0.02
N GLU A 153 -17.95 3.04 0.59
CA GLU A 153 -18.45 2.13 1.64
C GLU A 153 -17.59 2.00 2.91
N GLY A 154 -17.12 3.12 3.45
CA GLY A 154 -16.54 3.16 4.81
C GLY A 154 -15.08 2.72 4.93
N HIS A 155 -14.35 2.56 3.84
CA HIS A 155 -12.93 2.18 3.85
C HIS A 155 -12.03 3.38 3.57
N GLY A 156 -11.36 3.89 4.60
CA GLY A 156 -10.57 5.12 4.54
C GLY A 156 -9.18 5.01 3.90
N ALA A 157 -8.68 3.83 3.59
CA ALA A 157 -7.30 3.63 3.17
C ALA A 157 -7.15 2.56 2.08
N GLN A 158 -7.78 2.79 0.91
CA GLN A 158 -7.64 1.90 -0.23
C GLN A 158 -6.66 2.50 -1.24
N PHE A 159 -5.81 1.67 -1.83
CA PHE A 159 -5.07 2.06 -3.02
C PHE A 159 -5.93 1.83 -4.29
N PRO A 160 -5.67 2.57 -5.38
CA PRO A 160 -6.40 2.42 -6.64
C PRO A 160 -6.04 1.09 -7.32
N VAL A 161 -6.91 0.62 -8.21
CA VAL A 161 -6.70 -0.62 -8.99
C VAL A 161 -5.43 -0.57 -9.85
N GLN A 162 -5.03 0.62 -10.27
CA GLN A 162 -3.84 0.83 -11.08
C GLN A 162 -2.55 0.42 -10.37
N LEU A 163 -2.48 0.57 -9.04
CA LEU A 163 -1.28 0.23 -8.30
C LEU A 163 -1.00 -1.29 -8.31
N PRO A 164 -1.91 -2.16 -7.83
CA PRO A 164 -1.67 -3.61 -7.92
C PRO A 164 -1.63 -4.10 -9.36
N GLY A 165 -2.39 -3.51 -10.28
CA GLY A 165 -2.37 -3.89 -11.68
C GLY A 165 -0.98 -3.73 -12.31
N ARG A 166 -0.33 -2.61 -12.06
CA ARG A 166 1.05 -2.35 -12.48
C ARG A 166 2.03 -3.35 -11.86
N CYS A 167 1.94 -3.57 -10.56
CA CYS A 167 2.83 -4.49 -9.86
C CYS A 167 2.66 -5.94 -10.35
N ILE A 168 1.41 -6.41 -10.50
CA ILE A 168 1.09 -7.76 -10.93
C ILE A 168 1.54 -8.00 -12.37
N ALA A 169 1.25 -7.07 -13.29
CA ALA A 169 1.65 -7.19 -14.69
C ALA A 169 3.17 -7.25 -14.85
N LEU A 170 3.91 -6.47 -14.07
CA LEU A 170 5.37 -6.43 -14.14
C LEU A 170 6.03 -7.71 -13.62
N THR A 171 5.46 -8.39 -12.63
CA THR A 171 6.21 -9.40 -11.85
C THR A 171 5.50 -10.73 -11.70
N SER A 172 4.48 -11.00 -12.51
CA SER A 172 3.81 -12.30 -12.55
C SER A 172 3.35 -12.68 -13.95
N ARG A 173 3.21 -13.99 -14.19
CA ARG A 173 2.61 -14.57 -15.40
C ARG A 173 1.15 -14.92 -15.15
N GLU A 174 0.39 -15.17 -16.21
CA GLU A 174 -0.95 -15.79 -16.07
C GLU A 174 -0.82 -17.10 -15.27
N ASN A 175 -1.81 -17.38 -14.43
CA ASN A 175 -1.86 -18.49 -13.49
C ASN A 175 -0.85 -18.48 -12.32
N ASP A 176 0.04 -17.50 -12.21
CA ASP A 176 0.83 -17.30 -11.00
C ASP A 176 -0.07 -16.91 -9.81
N ILE A 177 0.43 -17.06 -8.59
CA ILE A 177 -0.30 -16.74 -7.37
C ILE A 177 0.09 -15.33 -6.89
N VAL A 178 -0.92 -14.49 -6.69
CA VAL A 178 -0.81 -13.21 -6.00
C VAL A 178 -1.31 -13.39 -4.58
N LEU A 179 -0.46 -13.11 -3.61
CA LEU A 179 -0.77 -13.18 -2.19
C LEU A 179 -0.91 -11.77 -1.61
N ASP A 180 -2.06 -11.49 -0.97
CA ASP A 180 -2.27 -10.28 -0.18
C ASP A 180 -2.62 -10.66 1.26
N PRO A 181 -1.68 -10.53 2.23
CA PRO A 181 -1.93 -10.89 3.61
C PRO A 181 -2.80 -9.88 4.38
N PHE A 182 -3.19 -8.78 3.74
CA PHE A 182 -4.06 -7.72 4.28
C PHE A 182 -5.09 -7.30 3.22
N VAL A 183 -5.83 -8.28 2.70
CA VAL A 183 -6.64 -8.12 1.48
C VAL A 183 -7.72 -7.04 1.57
N GLY A 184 -8.18 -6.72 2.76
CA GLY A 184 -9.20 -5.71 3.01
C GLY A 184 -10.43 -5.89 2.11
N SER A 185 -10.77 -4.85 1.34
CA SER A 185 -11.88 -4.90 0.38
C SER A 185 -11.57 -5.64 -0.93
N GLY A 186 -10.41 -6.31 -1.05
CA GLY A 186 -10.09 -7.19 -2.17
C GLY A 186 -9.57 -6.53 -3.44
N THR A 187 -9.03 -5.32 -3.37
CA THR A 187 -8.57 -4.62 -4.60
C THR A 187 -7.48 -5.40 -5.33
N ALA A 188 -6.43 -5.88 -4.62
CA ALA A 188 -5.37 -6.66 -5.25
C ALA A 188 -5.87 -7.99 -5.81
N ALA A 189 -6.72 -8.70 -5.07
CA ALA A 189 -7.31 -9.97 -5.49
C ALA A 189 -8.22 -9.83 -6.72
N ALA A 190 -9.05 -8.78 -6.77
CA ALA A 190 -9.91 -8.50 -7.92
C ALA A 190 -9.08 -8.20 -9.18
N VAL A 191 -8.03 -7.41 -9.04
CA VAL A 191 -7.11 -7.11 -10.17
C VAL A 191 -6.35 -8.37 -10.60
N ALA A 192 -5.89 -9.20 -9.67
CA ALA A 192 -5.25 -10.46 -9.98
C ALA A 192 -6.18 -11.37 -10.82
N ALA A 193 -7.44 -11.50 -10.42
CA ALA A 193 -8.44 -12.27 -11.15
C ALA A 193 -8.68 -11.74 -12.58
N VAL A 194 -8.85 -10.43 -12.73
CA VAL A 194 -9.00 -9.77 -14.05
C VAL A 194 -7.79 -10.04 -14.96
N LEU A 195 -6.60 -10.04 -14.38
CA LEU A 195 -5.36 -10.32 -15.09
C LEU A 195 -5.06 -11.82 -15.23
N LYS A 196 -6.02 -12.71 -14.92
CA LYS A 196 -5.90 -14.18 -15.00
C LYS A 196 -4.80 -14.75 -14.09
N ARG A 197 -4.56 -14.12 -12.94
CA ARG A 197 -3.71 -14.67 -11.88
C ARG A 197 -4.60 -15.32 -10.83
N ARG A 198 -4.09 -16.38 -10.20
CA ARG A 198 -4.71 -16.92 -8.99
C ARG A 198 -4.41 -15.97 -7.83
N TYR A 199 -5.25 -15.96 -6.83
CA TYR A 199 -5.04 -15.08 -5.67
C TYR A 199 -5.31 -15.83 -4.36
N ILE A 200 -4.62 -15.38 -3.32
CA ILE A 200 -4.84 -15.77 -1.93
C ILE A 200 -4.89 -14.47 -1.12
N GLY A 201 -5.96 -14.26 -0.38
CA GLY A 201 -6.13 -13.07 0.47
C GLY A 201 -6.44 -13.47 1.91
N PHE A 202 -5.90 -12.73 2.86
CA PHE A 202 -6.20 -12.86 4.28
C PHE A 202 -6.66 -11.52 4.84
N ASP A 203 -7.61 -11.57 5.75
CA ASP A 203 -8.00 -10.44 6.58
C ASP A 203 -8.53 -10.95 7.92
N ILE A 204 -8.38 -10.18 8.97
CA ILE A 204 -8.91 -10.51 10.31
C ILE A 204 -10.39 -10.17 10.46
N CYS A 205 -10.97 -9.46 9.49
CA CYS A 205 -12.33 -8.97 9.52
C CYS A 205 -13.18 -9.68 8.45
N ASP A 206 -14.10 -10.54 8.86
CA ASP A 206 -14.99 -11.28 7.97
C ASP A 206 -15.81 -10.38 7.04
N LYS A 207 -16.20 -9.20 7.53
CA LYS A 207 -16.94 -8.23 6.71
C LYS A 207 -16.12 -7.75 5.50
N TYR A 208 -14.80 -7.63 5.68
CA TYR A 208 -13.90 -7.28 4.58
C TYR A 208 -13.77 -8.41 3.58
N LEU A 209 -13.66 -9.66 4.05
CA LEU A 209 -13.63 -10.84 3.18
C LEU A 209 -14.90 -10.95 2.32
N GLN A 210 -16.07 -10.76 2.90
CA GLN A 210 -17.33 -10.73 2.15
C GLN A 210 -17.38 -9.60 1.11
N THR A 211 -16.82 -8.43 1.43
CA THR A 211 -16.73 -7.32 0.50
C THR A 211 -15.75 -7.63 -0.63
N ALA A 212 -14.62 -8.26 -0.30
CA ALA A 212 -13.63 -8.71 -1.27
C ALA A 212 -14.21 -9.72 -2.26
N GLU A 213 -14.92 -10.72 -1.79
CA GLU A 213 -15.59 -11.71 -2.65
C GLU A 213 -16.58 -11.07 -3.62
N LYS A 214 -17.43 -10.16 -3.14
CA LYS A 214 -18.36 -9.41 -4.00
C LYS A 214 -17.64 -8.59 -5.06
N LYS A 215 -16.55 -7.94 -4.68
CA LYS A 215 -15.74 -7.12 -5.59
C LYS A 215 -15.05 -7.95 -6.66
N ILE A 216 -14.50 -9.10 -6.29
CA ILE A 216 -13.86 -10.04 -7.21
C ILE A 216 -14.90 -10.58 -8.21
N ASN A 217 -16.04 -11.09 -7.75
CA ASN A 217 -17.10 -11.59 -8.59
C ASN A 217 -17.62 -10.54 -9.59
N LYS A 218 -17.77 -9.29 -9.14
CA LYS A 218 -18.16 -8.19 -10.02
C LYS A 218 -17.11 -7.85 -11.06
N ALA A 219 -15.83 -8.01 -10.75
CA ALA A 219 -14.73 -7.70 -11.65
C ALA A 219 -14.53 -8.79 -12.72
N THR A 220 -14.82 -10.04 -12.41
CA THR A 220 -14.66 -11.20 -13.32
C THR A 220 -15.87 -11.47 -14.21
N ASN A 221 -17.07 -10.96 -13.84
CA ASN A 221 -18.31 -11.12 -14.60
C ASN A 221 -18.57 -9.96 -15.59
N LYS A 222 -17.59 -9.12 -15.84
CA LYS A 222 -17.59 -8.09 -16.88
C LYS A 222 -16.79 -8.55 -18.10
#